data_56733cf15055d631f2731c852b923875
#
_entry.id   56733cf15055d631f2731c852b923875
#
_cell.length_a   1.000
_cell.length_b   1.000
_cell.length_c   1.000
_cell.angle_alpha   90.00
_cell.angle_beta   90.00
_cell.angle_gamma   90.00
#
_symmetry.space_group_name_H-M   'P 1'
#
loop_
_entity.id
_entity.type
_entity.pdbx_description
1 polymer ?
#
loop_
_entity_poly.entity_id
_entity_poly.type
_entity_poly.pdbx_seq_one_letter_code
_entity_poly.pdbx_strand_id
1 'polypeptide(L)'
;ALGVKIPEACVRVKRGFITMHGLGTLINALAIIAGGLLGIGCKRFLKEHYQETIMKATGFAVVFLGAAGTLSKMLVFTEAGTGLTTTGSMIMILSLTFGALIGEIIDIDGLFERFGEWLKHRTGSDGDNQFTNGFVAASLTVSIGAMAIIGSIQDGIYGDYSTLTAKAVLDFIIVLIMASSM
;
A
#
# COMPACT_ATOMS: atom_id res chain seq x y z
N ALA A 1 8.91 39.18 7.66
CA ALA A 1 8.29 38.21 8.57
C ALA A 1 6.79 38.20 8.30
N LEU A 2 6.35 37.50 7.25
CA LEU A 2 4.94 37.18 7.05
C LEU A 2 4.69 35.83 7.72
N GLY A 3 4.25 35.89 8.97
CA GLY A 3 3.72 34.73 9.68
C GLY A 3 2.45 34.27 8.96
N VAL A 4 2.56 33.22 8.16
CA VAL A 4 1.39 32.50 7.68
C VAL A 4 0.74 31.86 8.92
N LYS A 5 -0.26 32.54 9.48
CA LYS A 5 -1.16 31.97 10.48
C LYS A 5 -1.92 30.84 9.79
N ILE A 6 -1.49 29.61 9.99
CA ILE A 6 -2.30 28.44 9.67
C ILE A 6 -3.59 28.60 10.50
N PRO A 7 -4.79 28.59 9.87
CA PRO A 7 -6.03 28.75 10.61
C PRO A 7 -6.11 27.68 11.71
N GLU A 8 -6.33 28.09 12.94
CA GLU A 8 -6.47 27.21 14.11
C GLU A 8 -7.55 26.13 13.90
N ALA A 9 -8.48 26.36 13.00
CA ALA A 9 -9.48 25.38 12.56
C ALA A 9 -8.85 24.14 11.91
N CYS A 10 -7.73 24.29 11.15
CA CYS A 10 -7.05 23.17 10.51
C CYS A 10 -6.25 22.34 11.53
N VAL A 11 -5.78 22.98 12.61
CA VAL A 11 -5.10 22.32 13.73
C VAL A 11 -6.10 21.65 14.66
N ARG A 12 -7.30 22.20 14.77
CA ARG A 12 -8.36 21.68 15.66
C ARG A 12 -9.03 20.42 15.13
N VAL A 13 -9.11 20.22 13.82
CA VAL A 13 -9.62 18.96 13.22
C VAL A 13 -8.70 17.77 13.55
N LYS A 14 -7.39 18.02 13.73
CA LYS A 14 -6.43 16.96 14.15
C LYS A 14 -6.52 16.59 15.64
N ARG A 15 -7.15 17.40 16.49
CA ARG A 15 -7.22 17.18 17.96
C ARG A 15 -8.45 16.41 18.45
N GLY A 16 -9.42 16.17 17.60
CA GLY A 16 -10.67 15.46 17.98
C GLY A 16 -10.69 13.98 17.64
N PHE A 17 -9.73 13.48 16.88
CA PHE A 17 -9.63 12.06 16.59
C PHE A 17 -8.72 11.41 17.63
N ILE A 18 -9.27 10.48 18.38
CA ILE A 18 -8.57 9.63 19.35
C ILE A 18 -7.32 9.10 18.65
N THR A 19 -6.14 9.51 19.09
CA THR A 19 -4.86 8.98 18.62
C THR A 19 -4.72 7.55 19.14
N MET A 20 -5.48 6.64 18.57
CA MET A 20 -5.30 5.21 18.79
C MET A 20 -4.19 4.74 17.86
N HIS A 21 -3.01 4.55 18.42
CA HIS A 21 -1.90 3.92 17.72
C HIS A 21 -2.38 2.53 17.24
N GLY A 22 -2.18 2.22 15.95
CA GLY A 22 -2.61 0.96 15.35
C GLY A 22 -4.00 0.99 14.71
N LEU A 23 -4.70 2.14 14.70
CA LEU A 23 -6.01 2.25 14.06
C LEU A 23 -5.96 1.96 12.56
N GLY A 24 -4.92 2.44 11.87
CA GLY A 24 -4.71 2.20 10.46
C GLY A 24 -4.53 0.72 10.14
N THR A 25 -3.79 0.00 10.99
CA THR A 25 -3.61 -1.45 10.86
C THR A 25 -4.93 -2.19 11.02
N LEU A 26 -5.76 -1.79 11.98
CA LEU A 26 -7.09 -2.39 12.19
C LEU A 26 -8.01 -2.14 11.00
N ILE A 27 -8.04 -0.90 10.49
CA ILE A 27 -8.82 -0.53 9.29
C ILE A 27 -8.38 -1.37 8.10
N ASN A 28 -7.07 -1.52 7.87
CA ASN A 28 -6.54 -2.32 6.78
C ASN A 28 -6.93 -3.80 6.90
N ALA A 29 -6.80 -4.38 8.08
CA ALA A 29 -7.19 -5.77 8.32
C ALA A 29 -8.70 -6.00 8.08
N LEU A 30 -9.55 -5.10 8.56
CA LEU A 30 -11.00 -5.17 8.32
C LEU A 30 -11.34 -4.98 6.84
N ALA A 31 -10.64 -4.10 6.12
CA ALA A 31 -10.82 -3.89 4.69
C ALA A 31 -10.47 -5.15 3.88
N ILE A 32 -9.38 -5.85 4.22
CA ILE A 32 -8.97 -7.10 3.59
C ILE A 32 -10.02 -8.19 3.83
N ILE A 33 -10.51 -8.35 5.06
CA ILE A 33 -11.54 -9.33 5.39
C ILE A 33 -12.83 -9.03 4.62
N ALA A 34 -13.28 -7.77 4.63
CA ALA A 34 -14.46 -7.34 3.91
C ALA A 34 -14.31 -7.54 2.39
N GLY A 35 -13.15 -7.20 1.81
CA GLY A 35 -12.84 -7.43 0.41
C GLY A 35 -12.91 -8.90 0.02
N GLY A 36 -12.34 -9.79 0.85
CA GLY A 36 -12.39 -11.23 0.63
C GLY A 36 -13.81 -11.79 0.67
N LEU A 37 -14.58 -11.45 1.70
CA LEU A 37 -15.97 -11.90 1.84
C LEU A 37 -16.86 -11.40 0.70
N LEU A 38 -16.75 -10.12 0.34
CA LEU A 38 -17.51 -9.54 -0.77
C LEU A 38 -17.04 -10.12 -2.12
N GLY A 39 -15.74 -10.37 -2.30
CA GLY A 39 -15.20 -10.98 -3.50
C GLY A 39 -15.80 -12.36 -3.76
N ILE A 40 -15.87 -13.23 -2.75
CA ILE A 40 -16.50 -14.53 -2.85
C ILE A 40 -17.99 -14.39 -3.17
N GLY A 41 -18.70 -13.45 -2.55
CA GLY A 41 -20.12 -13.18 -2.80
C GLY A 41 -20.39 -12.60 -4.20
N CYS A 42 -19.48 -11.80 -4.72
CA CYS A 42 -19.61 -11.14 -6.02
C CYS A 42 -19.04 -11.93 -7.21
N LYS A 43 -18.53 -13.13 -7.00
CA LYS A 43 -17.96 -14.02 -8.04
C LYS A 43 -18.83 -14.10 -9.30
N ARG A 44 -20.14 -14.11 -9.14
CA ARG A 44 -21.11 -14.23 -10.23
C ARG A 44 -21.31 -12.92 -11.03
N PHE A 45 -20.97 -11.78 -10.46
CA PHE A 45 -21.15 -10.45 -11.07
C PHE A 45 -19.89 -9.91 -11.71
N LEU A 46 -18.72 -10.21 -11.15
CA LEU A 46 -17.43 -9.75 -11.65
C LEU A 46 -16.92 -10.70 -12.75
N LYS A 47 -17.31 -10.43 -14.00
CA LYS A 47 -16.72 -11.12 -15.15
C LYS A 47 -15.24 -10.75 -15.29
N GLU A 48 -14.45 -11.66 -15.84
CA GLU A 48 -12.99 -11.53 -16.02
C GLU A 48 -12.57 -10.19 -16.64
N HIS A 49 -13.32 -9.71 -17.63
CA HIS A 49 -13.06 -8.41 -18.26
C HIS A 49 -13.12 -7.22 -17.26
N TYR A 50 -14.06 -7.23 -16.31
CA TYR A 50 -14.15 -6.17 -15.29
C TYR A 50 -13.01 -6.28 -14.28
N GLN A 51 -12.63 -7.50 -13.90
CA GLN A 51 -11.51 -7.76 -12.99
C GLN A 51 -10.22 -7.19 -13.56
N GLU A 52 -9.93 -7.50 -14.84
CA GLU A 52 -8.75 -7.00 -15.54
C GLU A 52 -8.72 -5.46 -15.61
N THR A 53 -9.87 -4.85 -15.94
CA THR A 53 -9.97 -3.39 -16.04
C THR A 53 -9.75 -2.70 -14.69
N ILE A 54 -10.34 -3.23 -13.62
CA ILE A 54 -10.19 -2.67 -12.26
C ILE A 54 -8.75 -2.86 -11.77
N MET A 55 -8.12 -4.03 -12.04
CA MET A 55 -6.72 -4.25 -11.69
C MET A 55 -5.78 -3.27 -12.39
N LYS A 56 -5.99 -3.00 -13.68
CA LYS A 56 -5.25 -1.99 -14.42
C LYS A 56 -5.44 -0.59 -13.82
N ALA A 57 -6.69 -0.21 -13.53
CA ALA A 57 -7.01 1.07 -12.91
C ALA A 57 -6.35 1.21 -11.52
N THR A 58 -6.37 0.15 -10.72
CA THR A 58 -5.71 0.12 -9.41
C THR A 58 -4.19 0.26 -9.55
N GLY A 59 -3.58 -0.41 -10.54
CA GLY A 59 -2.17 -0.25 -10.86
C GLY A 59 -1.80 1.19 -11.21
N PHE A 60 -2.60 1.85 -12.05
CA PHE A 60 -2.40 3.29 -12.34
C PHE A 60 -2.54 4.16 -11.09
N ALA A 61 -3.53 3.90 -10.24
CA ALA A 61 -3.69 4.64 -8.99
C ALA A 61 -2.46 4.52 -8.09
N VAL A 62 -1.86 3.34 -7.98
CA VAL A 62 -0.63 3.11 -7.20
C VAL A 62 0.54 3.90 -7.77
N VAL A 63 0.70 3.95 -9.10
CA VAL A 63 1.76 4.73 -9.75
C VAL A 63 1.60 6.22 -9.44
N PHE A 64 0.38 6.76 -9.57
CA PHE A 64 0.11 8.17 -9.25
C PHE A 64 0.31 8.49 -7.77
N LEU A 65 -0.11 7.60 -6.86
CA LEU A 65 0.12 7.76 -5.43
C LEU A 65 1.61 7.76 -5.09
N GLY A 66 2.39 6.86 -5.69
CA GLY A 66 3.84 6.79 -5.53
C GLY A 66 4.53 8.05 -6.06
N ALA A 67 4.15 8.50 -7.25
CA ALA A 67 4.67 9.74 -7.84
C ALA A 67 4.33 10.96 -6.97
N ALA A 68 3.08 11.10 -6.56
CA ALA A 68 2.64 12.20 -5.69
C ALA A 68 3.37 12.19 -4.33
N GLY A 69 3.54 11.01 -3.73
CA GLY A 69 4.27 10.83 -2.48
C GLY A 69 5.74 11.24 -2.62
N THR A 70 6.39 10.86 -3.68
CA THR A 70 7.77 11.24 -3.98
C THR A 70 7.89 12.74 -4.21
N LEU A 71 7.06 13.31 -5.07
CA LEU A 71 7.05 14.74 -5.37
C LEU A 71 6.78 15.59 -4.12
N SER A 72 5.86 15.18 -3.27
CA SER A 72 5.54 15.90 -2.02
C SER A 72 6.71 16.00 -1.04
N LYS A 73 7.66 15.08 -1.13
CA LYS A 73 8.87 15.08 -0.28
C LYS A 73 10.08 15.75 -0.94
N MET A 74 10.07 15.84 -2.26
CA MET A 74 11.18 16.43 -3.04
C MET A 74 10.97 17.91 -3.33
N LEU A 75 9.72 18.38 -3.44
CA LEU A 75 9.41 19.76 -3.76
C LEU A 75 9.43 20.62 -2.50
N VAL A 76 10.29 21.63 -2.49
CA VAL A 76 10.42 22.60 -1.40
C VAL A 76 10.33 24.01 -1.99
N PHE A 77 9.64 24.91 -1.28
CA PHE A 77 9.62 26.32 -1.67
C PHE A 77 11.00 26.93 -1.43
N THR A 78 11.48 27.68 -2.42
CA THR A 78 12.72 28.47 -2.29
C THR A 78 12.56 29.48 -1.16
N GLU A 79 13.61 29.73 -0.40
CA GLU A 79 13.59 30.69 0.73
C GLU A 79 13.09 32.10 0.33
N ALA A 80 13.25 32.47 -0.95
CA ALA A 80 12.72 33.71 -1.52
C ALA A 80 11.19 33.69 -1.77
N GLY A 81 10.50 32.55 -1.58
CA GLY A 81 9.05 32.41 -1.72
C GLY A 81 8.52 32.49 -3.18
N THR A 82 9.39 32.57 -4.17
CA THR A 82 9.04 32.83 -5.58
C THR A 82 9.21 31.63 -6.49
N GLY A 83 9.67 30.47 -6.01
CA GLY A 83 9.91 29.31 -6.83
C GLY A 83 9.85 27.98 -6.09
N LEU A 84 9.69 26.91 -6.84
CA LEU A 84 9.81 25.52 -6.36
C LEU A 84 11.20 25.01 -6.74
N THR A 85 11.90 24.43 -5.78
CA THR A 85 13.16 23.73 -6.01
C THR A 85 13.02 22.27 -5.56
N THR A 86 13.86 21.40 -6.14
CA THR A 86 13.89 19.98 -5.75
C THR A 86 15.02 19.74 -4.77
N THR A 87 14.72 19.07 -3.68
CA THR A 87 15.71 18.63 -2.70
C THR A 87 15.67 17.11 -2.56
N GLY A 88 16.77 16.52 -2.07
CA GLY A 88 16.82 15.08 -1.79
C GLY A 88 16.97 14.18 -3.01
N SER A 89 17.18 14.72 -4.23
CA SER A 89 17.35 13.91 -5.45
C SER A 89 18.50 12.91 -5.34
N MET A 90 19.63 13.34 -4.75
CA MET A 90 20.80 12.47 -4.50
C MET A 90 20.44 11.32 -3.56
N ILE A 91 19.69 11.60 -2.48
CA ILE A 91 19.26 10.58 -1.53
C ILE A 91 18.36 9.57 -2.22
N MET A 92 17.43 10.04 -3.08
CA MET A 92 16.54 9.17 -3.84
C MET A 92 17.32 8.26 -4.78
N ILE A 93 18.26 8.80 -5.57
CA ILE A 93 19.08 8.03 -6.52
C ILE A 93 19.90 6.98 -5.77
N LEU A 94 20.60 7.39 -4.71
CA LEU A 94 21.42 6.48 -3.91
C LEU A 94 20.58 5.39 -3.24
N SER A 95 19.44 5.76 -2.65
CA SER A 95 18.54 4.80 -1.99
C SER A 95 17.98 3.77 -2.98
N LEU A 96 17.58 4.20 -4.17
CA LEU A 96 17.10 3.28 -5.22
C LEU A 96 18.22 2.36 -5.70
N THR A 97 19.42 2.91 -5.96
CA THR A 97 20.55 2.11 -6.45
C THR A 97 21.02 1.09 -5.42
N PHE A 98 21.22 1.52 -4.17
CA PHE A 98 21.61 0.60 -3.11
C PHE A 98 20.50 -0.37 -2.74
N GLY A 99 19.23 0.09 -2.72
CA GLY A 99 18.08 -0.77 -2.47
C GLY A 99 17.92 -1.87 -3.52
N ALA A 100 18.08 -1.53 -4.80
CA ALA A 100 18.05 -2.50 -5.90
C ALA A 100 19.20 -3.50 -5.79
N LEU A 101 20.43 -3.03 -5.53
CA LEU A 101 21.59 -3.90 -5.39
C LEU A 101 21.45 -4.87 -4.20
N ILE A 102 21.01 -4.37 -3.06
CA ILE A 102 20.77 -5.19 -1.87
C ILE A 102 19.63 -6.18 -2.12
N GLY A 103 18.54 -5.74 -2.77
CA GLY A 103 17.41 -6.59 -3.13
C GLY A 103 17.82 -7.76 -4.03
N GLU A 104 18.66 -7.50 -5.01
CA GLU A 104 19.20 -8.53 -5.93
C GLU A 104 20.15 -9.50 -5.23
N ILE A 105 21.03 -8.99 -4.36
CA ILE A 105 21.98 -9.84 -3.60
C ILE A 105 21.24 -10.78 -2.64
N ILE A 106 20.16 -10.31 -2.01
CA ILE A 106 19.38 -11.11 -1.06
C ILE A 106 18.40 -12.05 -1.78
N ASP A 107 18.17 -11.86 -3.08
CA ASP A 107 17.18 -12.61 -3.86
C ASP A 107 15.79 -12.60 -3.16
N ILE A 108 15.31 -11.38 -2.90
CA ILE A 108 14.07 -11.18 -2.15
C ILE A 108 12.88 -11.83 -2.88
N ASP A 109 12.86 -11.77 -4.21
CA ASP A 109 11.82 -12.39 -5.02
C ASP A 109 11.81 -13.91 -4.87
N GLY A 110 12.98 -14.56 -4.95
CA GLY A 110 13.09 -15.99 -4.71
C GLY A 110 12.75 -16.41 -3.27
N LEU A 111 13.00 -15.52 -2.29
CA LEU A 111 12.59 -15.76 -0.91
C LEU A 111 11.04 -15.79 -0.77
N PHE A 112 10.35 -14.88 -1.45
CA PHE A 112 8.90 -14.82 -1.46
C PHE A 112 8.28 -15.98 -2.22
N GLU A 113 8.86 -16.39 -3.34
CA GLU A 113 8.41 -17.54 -4.10
C GLU A 113 8.51 -18.82 -3.25
N ARG A 114 9.63 -19.05 -2.59
CA ARG A 114 9.81 -20.17 -1.63
C ARG A 114 8.85 -20.12 -0.47
N PHE A 115 8.59 -18.91 0.07
CA PHE A 115 7.60 -18.75 1.13
C PHE A 115 6.19 -19.06 0.62
N GLY A 116 5.84 -18.64 -0.59
CA GLY A 116 4.57 -18.98 -1.24
C GLY A 116 4.42 -20.50 -1.44
N GLU A 117 5.45 -21.18 -1.92
CA GLU A 117 5.47 -22.63 -2.08
C GLU A 117 5.35 -23.35 -0.74
N TRP A 118 6.08 -22.90 0.28
CA TRP A 118 5.98 -23.44 1.62
C TRP A 118 4.56 -23.30 2.18
N LEU A 119 3.92 -22.14 1.99
CA LEU A 119 2.55 -21.92 2.43
C LEU A 119 1.57 -22.84 1.69
N LYS A 120 1.78 -23.06 0.38
CA LYS A 120 1.00 -23.99 -0.44
C LYS A 120 1.08 -25.42 0.09
N HIS A 121 2.29 -25.92 0.38
CA HIS A 121 2.48 -27.23 0.97
C HIS A 121 1.83 -27.35 2.35
N ARG A 122 1.88 -26.28 3.16
CA ARG A 122 1.31 -26.29 4.50
C ARG A 122 -0.22 -26.29 4.53
N THR A 123 -0.86 -25.73 3.52
CA THR A 123 -2.33 -25.71 3.38
C THR A 123 -2.90 -26.98 2.75
N GLY A 124 -2.06 -27.97 2.44
CA GLY A 124 -2.51 -29.30 1.97
C GLY A 124 -3.04 -29.31 0.55
N SER A 125 -2.64 -28.34 -0.24
CA SER A 125 -3.18 -28.08 -1.57
C SER A 125 -2.28 -28.60 -2.69
N ASP A 126 -1.89 -29.85 -2.66
CA ASP A 126 -1.09 -30.48 -3.74
C ASP A 126 -1.91 -30.85 -5.00
N GLY A 127 -3.22 -30.61 -5.01
CA GLY A 127 -4.10 -30.84 -6.15
C GLY A 127 -4.74 -29.55 -6.63
N ASP A 128 -4.87 -29.37 -7.94
CA ASP A 128 -5.46 -28.26 -8.71
C ASP A 128 -6.00 -27.07 -7.90
N ASN A 129 -5.15 -26.02 -7.71
CA ASN A 129 -5.35 -25.08 -6.63
C ASN A 129 -5.31 -23.64 -7.09
N GLN A 130 -6.23 -23.29 -7.96
CA GLN A 130 -6.49 -21.90 -8.33
C GLN A 130 -6.74 -21.04 -7.07
N PHE A 131 -7.50 -21.57 -6.12
CA PHE A 131 -7.74 -20.90 -4.84
C PHE A 131 -6.46 -20.67 -4.05
N THR A 132 -5.62 -21.69 -3.87
CA THR A 132 -4.40 -21.56 -3.08
C THR A 132 -3.38 -20.66 -3.75
N ASN A 133 -3.20 -20.78 -5.06
CA ASN A 133 -2.31 -19.91 -5.80
C ASN A 133 -2.78 -18.45 -5.72
N GLY A 134 -4.07 -18.20 -5.87
CA GLY A 134 -4.66 -16.87 -5.72
C GLY A 134 -4.55 -16.34 -4.29
N PHE A 135 -4.79 -17.16 -3.27
CA PHE A 135 -4.65 -16.78 -1.87
C PHE A 135 -3.19 -16.41 -1.53
N VAL A 136 -2.23 -17.22 -1.98
CA VAL A 136 -0.81 -16.93 -1.77
C VAL A 136 -0.40 -15.65 -2.48
N ALA A 137 -0.78 -15.50 -3.76
CA ALA A 137 -0.48 -14.29 -4.52
C ALA A 137 -1.11 -13.04 -3.88
N ALA A 138 -2.37 -13.10 -3.45
CA ALA A 138 -3.04 -12.01 -2.75
C ALA A 138 -2.33 -11.65 -1.44
N SER A 139 -2.01 -12.65 -0.63
CA SER A 139 -1.33 -12.47 0.66
C SER A 139 0.04 -11.82 0.48
N LEU A 140 0.82 -12.27 -0.50
CA LEU A 140 2.12 -11.68 -0.83
C LEU A 140 1.95 -10.23 -1.30
N THR A 141 1.06 -9.97 -2.25
CA THR A 141 0.82 -8.63 -2.81
C THR A 141 0.41 -7.63 -1.72
N VAL A 142 -0.47 -8.05 -0.81
CA VAL A 142 -0.96 -7.21 0.30
C VAL A 142 0.10 -6.99 1.38
N SER A 143 0.89 -8.03 1.70
CA SER A 143 1.87 -7.96 2.79
C SER A 143 3.15 -7.24 2.40
N ILE A 144 3.55 -7.33 1.13
CA ILE A 144 4.82 -6.82 0.63
C ILE A 144 4.61 -5.50 -0.09
N GLY A 145 4.87 -4.40 0.60
CA GLY A 145 4.82 -3.08 -0.01
C GLY A 145 5.41 -2.03 0.90
N ALA A 146 6.13 -1.07 0.34
CA ALA A 146 6.69 0.05 1.08
C ALA A 146 5.62 0.81 1.88
N MET A 147 4.39 0.91 1.34
CA MET A 147 3.27 1.54 2.05
C MET A 147 2.85 0.79 3.31
N ALA A 148 2.98 -0.55 3.35
CA ALA A 148 2.69 -1.32 4.55
C ALA A 148 3.70 -1.00 5.66
N ILE A 149 4.99 -0.98 5.33
CA ILE A 149 6.07 -0.73 6.30
C ILE A 149 6.03 0.72 6.78
N ILE A 150 6.04 1.69 5.86
CA ILE A 150 6.04 3.11 6.18
C ILE A 150 4.75 3.50 6.89
N GLY A 151 3.61 3.03 6.41
CA GLY A 151 2.32 3.31 7.00
C GLY A 151 2.19 2.76 8.43
N SER A 152 2.70 1.56 8.70
CA SER A 152 2.70 0.99 10.06
C SER A 152 3.60 1.78 11.01
N ILE A 153 4.76 2.25 10.54
CA ILE A 153 5.65 3.11 11.33
C ILE A 153 4.97 4.46 11.61
N GLN A 154 4.33 5.06 10.60
CA GLN A 154 3.62 6.34 10.76
C GLN A 154 2.44 6.22 11.72
N ASP A 155 1.64 5.17 11.61
CA ASP A 155 0.52 4.90 12.50
C ASP A 155 1.00 4.60 13.94
N GLY A 156 2.05 3.77 14.09
CA GLY A 156 2.56 3.37 15.39
C GLY A 156 3.30 4.48 16.14
N ILE A 157 4.10 5.32 15.44
CA ILE A 157 4.93 6.36 16.08
C ILE A 157 4.21 7.69 16.12
N TYR A 158 3.58 8.09 15.01
CA TYR A 158 3.00 9.43 14.86
C TYR A 158 1.48 9.46 15.01
N GLY A 159 0.81 8.29 15.05
CA GLY A 159 -0.65 8.19 15.02
C GLY A 159 -1.25 8.66 13.69
N ASP A 160 -0.45 8.69 12.61
CA ASP A 160 -0.89 9.09 11.27
C ASP A 160 -1.24 7.85 10.45
N TYR A 161 -2.51 7.54 10.41
CA TYR A 161 -3.05 6.39 9.69
C TYR A 161 -3.45 6.69 8.22
N SER A 162 -3.12 7.88 7.70
CA SER A 162 -3.52 8.29 6.34
C SER A 162 -2.97 7.34 5.26
N THR A 163 -1.71 6.97 5.36
CA THR A 163 -1.05 6.03 4.43
C THR A 163 -1.69 4.64 4.49
N LEU A 164 -1.97 4.13 5.69
CA LEU A 164 -2.62 2.83 5.85
C LEU A 164 -4.08 2.84 5.42
N THR A 165 -4.79 3.95 5.55
CA THR A 165 -6.16 4.10 5.06
C THR A 165 -6.19 4.07 3.52
N ALA A 166 -5.28 4.79 2.86
CA ALA A 166 -5.15 4.72 1.41
C ALA A 166 -4.82 3.29 0.95
N LYS A 167 -3.90 2.63 1.66
CA LYS A 167 -3.56 1.23 1.42
C LYS A 167 -4.76 0.30 1.63
N ALA A 168 -5.55 0.50 2.68
CA ALA A 168 -6.73 -0.31 2.98
C ALA A 168 -7.74 -0.32 1.83
N VAL A 169 -7.93 0.82 1.15
CA VAL A 169 -8.80 0.90 -0.03
C VAL A 169 -8.20 0.09 -1.20
N LEU A 170 -6.90 0.20 -1.45
CA LEU A 170 -6.22 -0.56 -2.49
C LEU A 170 -6.26 -2.06 -2.22
N ASP A 171 -5.93 -2.47 -0.99
CA ASP A 171 -5.94 -3.88 -0.57
C ASP A 171 -7.35 -4.47 -0.65
N PHE A 172 -8.37 -3.72 -0.23
CA PHE A 172 -9.77 -4.12 -0.37
C PHE A 172 -10.12 -4.45 -1.83
N ILE A 173 -9.77 -3.57 -2.78
CA ILE A 173 -10.06 -3.76 -4.21
C ILE A 173 -9.29 -4.97 -4.75
N ILE A 174 -8.01 -5.08 -4.45
CA ILE A 174 -7.16 -6.18 -4.92
C ILE A 174 -7.68 -7.52 -4.40
N VAL A 175 -7.94 -7.61 -3.09
CA VAL A 175 -8.44 -8.84 -2.46
C VAL A 175 -9.84 -9.19 -2.95
N LEU A 176 -10.73 -8.20 -3.15
CA LEU A 176 -12.06 -8.42 -3.71
C LEU A 176 -11.98 -9.03 -5.10
N ILE A 177 -11.10 -8.53 -5.97
CA ILE A 177 -10.94 -9.05 -7.32
C ILE A 177 -10.33 -10.46 -7.28
N MET A 178 -9.25 -10.64 -6.51
CA MET A 178 -8.60 -11.95 -6.42
C MET A 178 -9.53 -13.00 -5.82
N ALA A 179 -10.30 -12.68 -4.79
CA ALA A 179 -11.29 -13.58 -4.21
C ALA A 179 -12.46 -13.87 -5.15
N SER A 180 -12.80 -12.94 -6.06
CA SER A 180 -13.85 -13.18 -7.06
C SER A 180 -13.37 -14.05 -8.24
N SER A 181 -12.07 -14.14 -8.48
CA SER A 181 -11.46 -14.95 -9.54
C SER A 181 -11.19 -16.39 -9.12
N MET A 182 -11.19 -16.66 -7.82
CA MET A 182 -11.03 -17.98 -7.23
C MET A 182 -12.36 -18.74 -7.21
#